data_2cae0b335ed422d1958ee7fad0a0eec0
#
_entry.id   2cae0b335ed422d1958ee7fad0a0eec0
#
_cell.length_a   1.000
_cell.length_b   1.000
_cell.length_c   1.000
_cell.angle_alpha   90.00
_cell.angle_beta   90.00
_cell.angle_gamma   90.00
#
_symmetry.space_group_name_H-M   'P 1'
#
loop_
_entity.id
_entity.type
_entity.pdbx_description
1 polymer ?
#
loop_
_entity_poly.entity_id
_entity_poly.type
_entity_poly.pdbx_seq_one_letter_code
_entity_poly.pdbx_strand_id
1 'polypeptide(L)'
;SGLSAEEISNPRIGLIAGSGGASTINQMEAIDILRDKGVKRIGPYRVPRTMSSTVSACLATPFRIKGINYSIASACATSAHCIGHAMEQIQMGKQDVVFAGGGEEEHWSQSCLFDAMGALSSQYNDTPEKASRAYDAKRDGFVIAGGGGMVVVEELEHALKRGAKIYAEVVGYGATSDGYDMVAPSGEGALRCMQQAMATVDGDIDYLNTHGTSTPVGDVAESKAVRNMFGDKIPAISSTKSLSGHSLGAAGVHEAIYCMLMMQGNFIAGSANIDELDPEVADMPIVRETREDAKIDTVMS
;
A
#
# COMPACT_ATOMS: atom_id res chain seq x y z
N SER A 1 -16.19 -11.11 -0.45
CA SER A 1 -17.26 -10.22 -0.96
C SER A 1 -18.67 -10.75 -0.65
N GLY A 2 -18.86 -12.05 -0.56
CA GLY A 2 -20.18 -12.66 -0.44
C GLY A 2 -21.00 -12.63 -1.75
N LEU A 3 -20.42 -12.14 -2.84
CA LEU A 3 -21.05 -12.16 -4.17
C LEU A 3 -20.79 -13.51 -4.87
N SER A 4 -21.79 -14.02 -5.56
CA SER A 4 -21.67 -15.20 -6.42
C SER A 4 -20.86 -14.91 -7.68
N ALA A 5 -20.40 -15.94 -8.37
CA ALA A 5 -19.67 -15.79 -9.63
C ALA A 5 -20.52 -15.13 -10.74
N GLU A 6 -21.83 -15.30 -10.70
CA GLU A 6 -22.77 -14.68 -11.65
C GLU A 6 -22.94 -13.19 -11.35
N GLU A 7 -23.06 -12.82 -10.09
CA GLU A 7 -23.13 -11.41 -9.65
C GLU A 7 -21.84 -10.68 -9.99
N ILE A 8 -20.67 -11.30 -9.76
CA ILE A 8 -19.36 -10.69 -10.09
C ILE A 8 -19.24 -10.45 -11.61
N SER A 9 -19.80 -11.33 -12.45
CA SER A 9 -19.76 -11.20 -13.90
C SER A 9 -20.81 -10.20 -14.44
N ASN A 10 -20.70 -8.94 -14.00
CA ASN A 10 -21.65 -7.85 -14.26
C ASN A 10 -20.90 -6.60 -14.74
N PRO A 11 -21.40 -5.85 -15.74
CA PRO A 11 -20.78 -4.58 -16.17
C PRO A 11 -20.66 -3.49 -15.10
N ARG A 12 -21.42 -3.60 -14.03
CA ARG A 12 -21.37 -2.67 -12.87
C ARG A 12 -20.33 -3.09 -11.82
N ILE A 13 -19.63 -4.21 -12.02
CA ILE A 13 -18.60 -4.71 -11.10
C ILE A 13 -17.25 -4.71 -11.78
N GLY A 14 -16.33 -3.89 -11.27
CA GLY A 14 -15.00 -3.66 -11.82
C GLY A 14 -13.85 -4.22 -10.98
N LEU A 15 -12.65 -4.10 -11.52
CA LEU A 15 -11.39 -4.48 -10.90
C LEU A 15 -10.33 -3.42 -11.21
N ILE A 16 -9.73 -2.85 -10.16
CA ILE A 16 -8.58 -1.94 -10.26
C ILE A 16 -7.50 -2.48 -9.35
N ALA A 17 -6.47 -3.09 -9.92
CA ALA A 17 -5.39 -3.69 -9.15
C ALA A 17 -4.06 -3.57 -9.87
N GLY A 18 -3.00 -3.22 -9.14
CA GLY A 18 -1.71 -2.95 -9.74
C GLY A 18 -0.53 -3.58 -9.00
N SER A 19 0.65 -3.31 -9.52
CA SER A 19 1.94 -3.64 -8.95
C SER A 19 2.85 -2.42 -9.12
N GLY A 20 3.80 -2.22 -8.21
CA GLY A 20 4.76 -1.12 -8.29
C GLY A 20 5.68 -1.22 -9.49
N GLY A 21 5.94 -2.42 -9.97
CA GLY A 21 6.75 -2.70 -11.14
C GLY A 21 6.28 -3.90 -11.96
N ALA A 22 6.82 -4.07 -13.15
CA ALA A 22 6.62 -5.27 -13.94
C ALA A 22 7.49 -6.41 -13.38
N SER A 23 7.06 -7.66 -13.59
CA SER A 23 7.77 -8.85 -13.11
C SER A 23 9.20 -8.95 -13.68
N THR A 24 10.19 -8.70 -12.85
CA THR A 24 11.61 -8.77 -13.21
C THR A 24 12.07 -10.21 -13.41
N ILE A 25 11.62 -11.15 -12.58
CA ILE A 25 11.96 -12.58 -12.73
C ILE A 25 11.45 -13.13 -14.06
N ASN A 26 10.20 -12.84 -14.45
CA ASN A 26 9.66 -13.34 -15.72
C ASN A 26 10.38 -12.74 -16.94
N GLN A 27 10.83 -11.49 -16.85
CA GLN A 27 11.66 -10.87 -17.90
C GLN A 27 13.02 -11.55 -18.01
N MET A 28 13.73 -11.75 -16.89
CA MET A 28 15.01 -12.43 -16.86
C MET A 28 14.91 -13.85 -17.42
N GLU A 29 13.98 -14.65 -16.94
CA GLU A 29 13.76 -16.01 -17.45
C GLU A 29 13.47 -16.03 -18.97
N ALA A 30 12.69 -15.08 -19.47
CA ALA A 30 12.42 -14.98 -20.91
C ALA A 30 13.67 -14.65 -21.70
N ILE A 31 14.54 -13.77 -21.19
CA ILE A 31 15.81 -13.42 -21.81
C ILE A 31 16.79 -14.60 -21.80
N ASP A 32 16.86 -15.34 -20.70
CA ASP A 32 17.72 -16.51 -20.57
C ASP A 32 17.27 -17.63 -21.52
N ILE A 33 15.98 -17.89 -21.62
CA ILE A 33 15.43 -18.84 -22.58
C ILE A 33 15.70 -18.38 -24.02
N LEU A 34 15.59 -17.08 -24.32
CA LEU A 34 15.92 -16.54 -25.63
C LEU A 34 17.38 -16.83 -26.01
N ARG A 35 18.30 -16.58 -25.08
CA ARG A 35 19.75 -16.76 -25.28
C ARG A 35 20.15 -18.21 -25.46
N ASP A 36 19.55 -19.10 -24.66
CA ASP A 36 19.89 -20.54 -24.62
C ASP A 36 19.16 -21.35 -25.70
N LYS A 37 17.87 -21.09 -25.94
CA LYS A 37 16.94 -21.95 -26.72
C LYS A 37 16.23 -21.27 -27.88
N GLY A 38 16.42 -19.96 -28.01
CA GLY A 38 15.80 -19.14 -29.06
C GLY A 38 14.32 -18.79 -28.79
N VAL A 39 13.81 -17.84 -29.56
CA VAL A 39 12.51 -17.17 -29.36
C VAL A 39 11.32 -18.14 -29.28
N LYS A 40 11.32 -19.22 -30.06
CA LYS A 40 10.23 -20.21 -30.09
C LYS A 40 10.04 -20.97 -28.77
N ARG A 41 11.02 -20.92 -27.88
CA ARG A 41 10.99 -21.60 -26.58
C ARG A 41 10.53 -20.72 -25.42
N ILE A 42 10.38 -19.41 -25.60
CA ILE A 42 9.91 -18.48 -24.59
C ILE A 42 8.48 -18.82 -24.15
N GLY A 43 7.66 -19.29 -25.06
CA GLY A 43 6.25 -19.63 -24.82
C GLY A 43 5.30 -18.44 -24.89
N PRO A 44 3.99 -18.66 -25.05
CA PRO A 44 3.01 -17.64 -25.40
C PRO A 44 2.55 -16.76 -24.23
N TYR A 45 2.83 -17.17 -22.99
CA TYR A 45 2.26 -16.54 -21.80
C TYR A 45 3.23 -15.58 -21.06
N ARG A 46 4.42 -15.29 -21.65
CA ARG A 46 5.37 -14.37 -21.02
C ARG A 46 4.90 -12.91 -21.07
N VAL A 47 4.24 -12.50 -22.14
CA VAL A 47 3.70 -11.14 -22.24
C VAL A 47 2.70 -10.85 -21.11
N PRO A 48 1.64 -11.65 -20.87
CA PRO A 48 0.74 -11.42 -19.74
C PRO A 48 1.42 -11.40 -18.36
N ARG A 49 2.58 -12.04 -18.21
CA ARG A 49 3.33 -12.08 -16.94
C ARG A 49 4.27 -10.90 -16.74
N THR A 50 4.59 -10.14 -17.80
CA THR A 50 5.60 -9.08 -17.75
C THR A 50 5.06 -7.69 -18.07
N MET A 51 3.79 -7.56 -18.41
CA MET A 51 3.19 -6.26 -18.68
C MET A 51 2.86 -5.52 -17.35
N SER A 52 2.85 -4.19 -17.39
CA SER A 52 2.53 -3.35 -16.22
C SER A 52 1.10 -3.57 -15.68
N SER A 53 0.21 -4.12 -16.50
CA SER A 53 -1.18 -4.46 -16.14
C SER A 53 -1.38 -5.94 -15.76
N THR A 54 -0.31 -6.67 -15.47
CA THR A 54 -0.36 -8.12 -15.18
C THR A 54 -1.38 -8.47 -14.09
N VAL A 55 -1.41 -7.72 -12.98
CA VAL A 55 -2.27 -8.02 -11.83
C VAL A 55 -3.74 -8.00 -12.23
N SER A 56 -4.22 -6.90 -12.81
CA SER A 56 -5.63 -6.80 -13.22
C SER A 56 -5.98 -7.75 -14.35
N ALA A 57 -5.10 -7.93 -15.32
CA ALA A 57 -5.33 -8.83 -16.46
C ALA A 57 -5.43 -10.30 -16.03
N CYS A 58 -4.55 -10.76 -15.14
CA CYS A 58 -4.56 -12.14 -14.67
C CYS A 58 -5.77 -12.44 -13.78
N LEU A 59 -6.32 -11.47 -13.07
CA LEU A 59 -7.49 -11.63 -12.22
C LEU A 59 -8.81 -11.52 -13.01
N ALA A 60 -8.87 -10.65 -14.01
CA ALA A 60 -10.11 -10.38 -14.74
C ALA A 60 -10.71 -11.62 -15.41
N THR A 61 -9.89 -12.48 -16.01
CA THR A 61 -10.36 -13.66 -16.76
C THR A 61 -10.97 -14.73 -15.85
N PRO A 62 -10.30 -15.23 -14.79
CA PRO A 62 -10.86 -16.27 -13.93
C PRO A 62 -12.11 -15.78 -13.18
N PHE A 63 -12.19 -14.52 -12.82
CA PHE A 63 -13.36 -13.93 -12.15
C PHE A 63 -14.42 -13.40 -13.13
N ARG A 64 -14.17 -13.47 -14.43
CA ARG A 64 -15.07 -13.00 -15.49
C ARG A 64 -15.55 -11.57 -15.29
N ILE A 65 -14.65 -10.69 -14.87
CA ILE A 65 -14.94 -9.26 -14.67
C ILE A 65 -15.44 -8.65 -15.97
N LYS A 66 -16.55 -7.93 -15.92
CA LYS A 66 -17.18 -7.27 -17.08
C LYS A 66 -17.29 -5.75 -16.95
N GLY A 67 -17.10 -5.21 -15.74
CA GLY A 67 -16.98 -3.79 -15.51
C GLY A 67 -15.58 -3.27 -15.92
N ILE A 68 -15.20 -2.11 -15.39
CA ILE A 68 -13.86 -1.57 -15.65
C ILE A 68 -12.78 -2.56 -15.20
N ASN A 69 -11.69 -2.63 -15.96
CA ASN A 69 -10.54 -3.48 -15.60
C ASN A 69 -9.25 -2.84 -16.11
N TYR A 70 -8.44 -2.34 -15.19
CA TYR A 70 -7.12 -1.80 -15.49
C TYR A 70 -6.23 -1.80 -14.24
N SER A 71 -4.92 -1.60 -14.46
CA SER A 71 -3.95 -1.43 -13.39
C SER A 71 -3.51 0.02 -13.29
N ILE A 72 -3.23 0.45 -12.06
CA ILE A 72 -2.43 1.63 -11.76
C ILE A 72 -1.04 1.12 -11.36
N ALA A 73 0.01 1.83 -11.74
CA ALA A 73 1.37 1.60 -11.30
C ALA A 73 1.95 2.95 -10.85
N SER A 74 2.15 3.08 -9.55
CA SER A 74 2.65 4.30 -8.90
C SER A 74 3.56 3.94 -7.73
N ALA A 75 4.50 3.02 -7.99
CA ALA A 75 5.45 2.51 -7.01
C ALA A 75 4.74 2.07 -5.71
N CYS A 76 5.23 2.51 -4.55
CA CYS A 76 4.68 2.13 -3.24
C CYS A 76 3.23 2.61 -2.99
N ALA A 77 2.74 3.60 -3.73
CA ALA A 77 1.38 4.13 -3.61
C ALA A 77 0.33 3.38 -4.45
N THR A 78 0.75 2.39 -5.24
CA THR A 78 -0.07 1.71 -6.26
C THR A 78 -1.43 1.25 -5.71
N SER A 79 -1.45 0.44 -4.67
CA SER A 79 -2.71 -0.14 -4.19
C SER A 79 -3.58 0.84 -3.40
N ALA A 80 -2.98 1.86 -2.77
CA ALA A 80 -3.73 2.98 -2.19
C ALA A 80 -4.45 3.78 -3.30
N HIS A 81 -3.76 4.09 -4.41
CA HIS A 81 -4.38 4.71 -5.58
C HIS A 81 -5.48 3.83 -6.18
N CYS A 82 -5.31 2.50 -6.21
CA CYS A 82 -6.35 1.59 -6.67
C CYS A 82 -7.62 1.69 -5.82
N ILE A 83 -7.49 1.79 -4.49
CA ILE A 83 -8.62 1.95 -3.55
C ILE A 83 -9.29 3.32 -3.75
N GLY A 84 -8.51 4.39 -3.75
CA GLY A 84 -9.05 5.75 -3.93
C GLY A 84 -9.75 5.92 -5.27
N HIS A 85 -9.14 5.42 -6.34
CA HIS A 85 -9.76 5.49 -7.67
C HIS A 85 -11.01 4.61 -7.79
N ALA A 86 -11.07 3.47 -7.08
CA ALA A 86 -12.29 2.66 -6.97
C ALA A 86 -13.42 3.45 -6.31
N MET A 87 -13.14 4.16 -5.21
CA MET A 87 -14.09 5.07 -4.56
C MET A 87 -14.62 6.13 -5.55
N GLU A 88 -13.73 6.80 -6.28
CA GLU A 88 -14.11 7.80 -7.29
C GLU A 88 -15.01 7.21 -8.39
N GLN A 89 -14.74 5.99 -8.90
CA GLN A 89 -15.60 5.34 -9.90
C GLN A 89 -17.01 5.06 -9.37
N ILE A 90 -17.13 4.73 -8.09
CA ILE A 90 -18.41 4.52 -7.42
C ILE A 90 -19.14 5.85 -7.19
N GLN A 91 -18.45 6.86 -6.68
CA GLN A 91 -19.00 8.21 -6.48
C GLN A 91 -19.50 8.84 -7.78
N MET A 92 -18.82 8.58 -8.89
CA MET A 92 -19.26 9.00 -10.24
C MET A 92 -20.42 8.15 -10.79
N GLY A 93 -20.91 7.15 -10.06
CA GLY A 93 -21.98 6.26 -10.50
C GLY A 93 -21.61 5.32 -11.65
N LYS A 94 -20.33 5.10 -11.92
CA LYS A 94 -19.86 4.23 -13.02
C LYS A 94 -19.84 2.76 -12.65
N GLN A 95 -19.58 2.45 -11.39
CA GLN A 95 -19.55 1.09 -10.85
C GLN A 95 -20.34 1.05 -9.54
N ASP A 96 -20.86 -0.12 -9.18
CA ASP A 96 -21.49 -0.37 -7.89
C ASP A 96 -20.52 -1.08 -6.94
N VAL A 97 -19.64 -1.92 -7.50
CA VAL A 97 -18.61 -2.64 -6.76
C VAL A 97 -17.30 -2.59 -7.56
N VAL A 98 -16.19 -2.37 -6.86
CA VAL A 98 -14.85 -2.47 -7.44
C VAL A 98 -13.96 -3.28 -6.51
N PHE A 99 -13.38 -4.35 -7.03
CA PHE A 99 -12.28 -5.06 -6.38
C PHE A 99 -11.02 -4.21 -6.55
N ALA A 100 -10.46 -3.70 -5.46
CA ALA A 100 -9.35 -2.76 -5.47
C ALA A 100 -8.18 -3.27 -4.63
N GLY A 101 -6.97 -3.13 -5.14
CA GLY A 101 -5.79 -3.56 -4.40
C GLY A 101 -4.54 -3.69 -5.24
N GLY A 102 -3.67 -4.60 -4.87
CA GLY A 102 -2.41 -4.81 -5.56
C GLY A 102 -1.72 -6.12 -5.21
N GLY A 103 -0.71 -6.43 -5.97
CA GLY A 103 0.20 -7.55 -5.74
C GLY A 103 1.61 -7.15 -6.15
N GLU A 104 2.58 -7.62 -5.39
CA GLU A 104 4.00 -7.37 -5.67
C GLU A 104 4.78 -8.67 -5.53
N GLU A 105 5.67 -8.95 -6.49
CA GLU A 105 6.61 -10.04 -6.35
C GLU A 105 7.78 -9.63 -5.45
N GLU A 106 8.34 -10.56 -4.70
CA GLU A 106 9.64 -10.43 -4.07
C GLU A 106 10.61 -11.37 -4.78
N HIS A 107 11.69 -10.83 -5.30
CA HIS A 107 12.74 -11.59 -5.95
C HIS A 107 14.05 -10.78 -6.01
N TRP A 108 15.18 -11.45 -5.90
CA TRP A 108 16.49 -10.79 -5.88
C TRP A 108 16.74 -9.88 -7.10
N SER A 109 16.16 -10.18 -8.26
CA SER A 109 16.30 -9.36 -9.47
C SER A 109 15.66 -7.97 -9.35
N GLN A 110 14.72 -7.81 -8.45
CA GLN A 110 14.14 -6.51 -8.09
C GLN A 110 14.90 -5.91 -6.90
N SER A 111 15.20 -6.73 -5.89
CA SER A 111 15.93 -6.29 -4.68
C SER A 111 17.29 -5.69 -5.02
N CYS A 112 18.02 -6.27 -5.98
CA CYS A 112 19.33 -5.74 -6.38
C CYS A 112 19.29 -4.32 -6.97
N LEU A 113 18.14 -3.89 -7.52
CA LEU A 113 17.97 -2.53 -8.04
C LEU A 113 17.86 -1.51 -6.90
N PHE A 114 17.12 -1.87 -5.85
CA PHE A 114 17.00 -1.04 -4.64
C PHE A 114 18.26 -1.06 -3.80
N ASP A 115 18.98 -2.18 -3.76
CA ASP A 115 20.27 -2.29 -3.10
C ASP A 115 21.33 -1.41 -3.79
N ALA A 116 21.38 -1.44 -5.12
CA ALA A 116 22.25 -0.56 -5.91
C ALA A 116 21.95 0.94 -5.70
N MET A 117 20.72 1.29 -5.35
CA MET A 117 20.29 2.64 -4.97
C MET A 117 20.68 3.00 -3.54
N GLY A 118 21.11 2.03 -2.71
CA GLY A 118 21.37 2.22 -1.29
C GLY A 118 20.10 2.39 -0.44
N ALA A 119 18.97 1.88 -0.90
CA ALA A 119 17.69 2.04 -0.22
C ALA A 119 17.36 0.88 0.73
N LEU A 120 17.98 -0.27 0.58
CA LEU A 120 17.76 -1.44 1.43
C LEU A 120 18.61 -1.42 2.69
N SER A 121 18.05 -1.97 3.78
CA SER A 121 18.81 -2.29 4.98
C SER A 121 19.88 -3.34 4.67
N SER A 122 21.11 -3.10 5.11
CA SER A 122 22.25 -3.98 4.88
C SER A 122 23.06 -4.30 6.15
N GLN A 123 22.90 -3.52 7.21
CA GLN A 123 23.64 -3.71 8.47
C GLN A 123 23.06 -4.82 9.36
N TYR A 124 21.87 -5.30 9.05
CA TYR A 124 21.14 -6.28 9.87
C TYR A 124 21.04 -7.66 9.20
N ASN A 125 21.89 -7.97 8.22
CA ASN A 125 21.84 -9.26 7.51
C ASN A 125 22.05 -10.48 8.43
N ASP A 126 22.78 -10.31 9.53
CA ASP A 126 22.98 -11.36 10.54
C ASP A 126 21.83 -11.42 11.60
N THR A 127 20.95 -10.43 11.62
CA THR A 127 19.80 -10.31 12.52
C THR A 127 18.59 -9.75 11.76
N PRO A 128 18.10 -10.44 10.70
CA PRO A 128 17.12 -9.89 9.76
C PRO A 128 15.79 -9.52 10.41
N GLU A 129 15.43 -10.15 11.51
CA GLU A 129 14.23 -9.82 12.32
C GLU A 129 14.29 -8.41 12.94
N LYS A 130 15.48 -7.79 12.98
CA LYS A 130 15.69 -6.42 13.50
C LYS A 130 15.88 -5.37 12.41
N ALA A 131 15.89 -5.77 11.14
CA ALA A 131 16.25 -4.88 10.04
C ALA A 131 15.18 -3.82 9.75
N SER A 132 13.90 -4.19 9.74
CA SER A 132 12.80 -3.24 9.57
C SER A 132 12.51 -2.55 10.91
N ARG A 133 12.93 -1.28 11.01
CA ARG A 133 12.98 -0.54 12.28
C ARG A 133 12.66 0.96 12.11
N ALA A 134 11.48 1.25 11.53
CA ALA A 134 11.04 2.62 11.32
C ALA A 134 11.17 3.47 12.59
N TYR A 135 11.66 4.69 12.47
CA TYR A 135 11.90 5.68 13.54
C TYR A 135 13.06 5.37 14.49
N ASP A 136 13.69 4.22 14.40
CA ASP A 136 14.89 3.93 15.20
C ASP A 136 16.10 4.76 14.71
N ALA A 137 16.92 5.23 15.66
CA ALA A 137 18.10 6.05 15.35
C ALA A 137 19.14 5.34 14.48
N LYS A 138 19.14 4.00 14.49
CA LYS A 138 20.11 3.15 13.74
C LYS A 138 19.49 2.48 12.51
N ARG A 139 18.30 2.95 12.05
CA ARG A 139 17.71 2.44 10.80
C ARG A 139 18.60 2.77 9.60
N ASP A 140 18.69 1.88 8.65
CA ASP A 140 19.62 2.00 7.54
C ASP A 140 19.01 1.73 6.16
N GLY A 141 17.70 1.57 6.08
CA GLY A 141 16.98 1.30 4.85
C GLY A 141 15.77 0.41 5.07
N PHE A 142 14.98 0.17 4.02
CA PHE A 142 13.82 -0.68 4.13
C PHE A 142 14.15 -2.16 3.91
N VAL A 143 13.29 -3.03 4.39
CA VAL A 143 13.29 -4.46 4.09
C VAL A 143 12.24 -4.72 3.04
N ILE A 144 12.66 -5.18 1.86
CA ILE A 144 11.73 -5.49 0.76
C ILE A 144 10.88 -6.71 1.12
N ALA A 145 9.63 -6.69 0.72
CA ALA A 145 8.70 -7.80 0.87
C ALA A 145 7.80 -7.91 -0.37
N GLY A 146 7.22 -9.07 -0.55
CA GLY A 146 6.17 -9.31 -1.54
C GLY A 146 4.80 -9.48 -0.88
N GLY A 147 3.82 -9.78 -1.69
CA GLY A 147 2.49 -10.10 -1.22
C GLY A 147 1.38 -9.60 -2.13
N GLY A 148 0.16 -9.73 -1.66
CA GLY A 148 -1.02 -9.23 -2.34
C GLY A 148 -2.17 -9.01 -1.38
N GLY A 149 -3.00 -8.05 -1.71
CA GLY A 149 -4.21 -7.74 -0.96
C GLY A 149 -5.28 -7.18 -1.89
N MET A 150 -6.53 -7.38 -1.47
CA MET A 150 -7.70 -6.89 -2.20
C MET A 150 -8.78 -6.49 -1.20
N VAL A 151 -9.32 -5.31 -1.38
CA VAL A 151 -10.55 -4.88 -0.70
C VAL A 151 -11.69 -4.79 -1.70
N VAL A 152 -12.91 -4.91 -1.20
CA VAL A 152 -14.13 -4.71 -1.98
C VAL A 152 -14.65 -3.33 -1.63
N VAL A 153 -14.51 -2.39 -2.56
CA VAL A 153 -15.12 -1.06 -2.44
C VAL A 153 -16.49 -1.12 -3.08
N GLU A 154 -17.53 -0.76 -2.33
CA GLU A 154 -18.91 -0.97 -2.73
C GLU A 154 -19.75 0.25 -2.38
N GLU A 155 -20.71 0.58 -3.24
CA GLU A 155 -21.70 1.63 -2.98
C GLU A 155 -22.54 1.25 -1.75
N LEU A 156 -22.76 2.23 -0.85
CA LEU A 156 -23.33 1.97 0.47
C LEU A 156 -24.72 1.33 0.40
N GLU A 157 -25.62 1.89 -0.38
CA GLU A 157 -27.00 1.39 -0.50
C GLU A 157 -27.05 0.00 -1.15
N HIS A 158 -26.12 -0.27 -2.09
CA HIS A 158 -25.95 -1.59 -2.69
C HIS A 158 -25.50 -2.61 -1.62
N ALA A 159 -24.52 -2.25 -0.79
CA ALA A 159 -24.02 -3.10 0.30
C ALA A 159 -25.11 -3.38 1.35
N LEU A 160 -25.84 -2.35 1.78
CA LEU A 160 -26.94 -2.46 2.75
C LEU A 160 -28.07 -3.33 2.22
N LYS A 161 -28.47 -3.14 0.96
CA LYS A 161 -29.57 -3.90 0.32
C LYS A 161 -29.30 -5.40 0.28
N ARG A 162 -28.04 -5.82 0.08
CA ARG A 162 -27.67 -7.23 0.06
C ARG A 162 -27.24 -7.78 1.43
N GLY A 163 -27.26 -6.96 2.48
CA GLY A 163 -26.84 -7.35 3.83
C GLY A 163 -25.33 -7.65 3.94
N ALA A 164 -24.51 -6.93 3.19
CA ALA A 164 -23.05 -7.09 3.25
C ALA A 164 -22.51 -6.70 4.63
N LYS A 165 -21.48 -7.40 5.09
CA LYS A 165 -20.70 -6.94 6.24
C LYS A 165 -19.86 -5.75 5.81
N ILE A 166 -20.15 -4.56 6.37
CA ILE A 166 -19.37 -3.35 6.16
C ILE A 166 -18.28 -3.30 7.23
N TYR A 167 -17.02 -3.12 6.80
CA TYR A 167 -15.86 -3.07 7.69
C TYR A 167 -15.51 -1.62 8.05
N ALA A 168 -15.58 -0.73 7.09
CA ALA A 168 -15.32 0.70 7.22
C ALA A 168 -15.93 1.44 6.04
N GLU A 169 -16.02 2.75 6.13
CA GLU A 169 -16.32 3.66 5.03
C GLU A 169 -15.05 4.37 4.58
N VAL A 170 -14.84 4.49 3.27
CA VAL A 170 -13.75 5.30 2.72
C VAL A 170 -14.25 6.74 2.61
N VAL A 171 -13.85 7.58 3.54
CA VAL A 171 -14.35 8.96 3.68
C VAL A 171 -13.44 10.01 3.06
N GLY A 172 -12.20 9.65 2.73
CA GLY A 172 -11.25 10.58 2.12
C GLY A 172 -10.19 9.88 1.30
N TYR A 173 -9.70 10.59 0.29
CA TYR A 173 -8.62 10.16 -0.57
C TYR A 173 -7.82 11.35 -1.06
N GLY A 174 -6.50 11.22 -1.10
CA GLY A 174 -5.59 12.22 -1.65
C GLY A 174 -4.54 11.59 -2.55
N ALA A 175 -4.22 12.26 -3.63
CA ALA A 175 -3.15 11.88 -4.54
C ALA A 175 -2.48 13.13 -5.09
N THR A 176 -1.19 13.28 -4.85
CA THR A 176 -0.40 14.43 -5.28
C THR A 176 0.95 13.98 -5.83
N SER A 177 1.53 14.80 -6.68
CA SER A 177 2.94 14.67 -7.08
C SER A 177 3.80 15.62 -6.24
N ASP A 178 4.91 15.13 -5.68
CA ASP A 178 5.86 15.99 -4.96
C ASP A 178 6.53 16.98 -5.92
N GLY A 179 6.89 16.53 -7.13
CA GLY A 179 7.48 17.39 -8.16
C GLY A 179 8.85 17.96 -7.82
N TYR A 180 9.50 17.45 -6.77
CA TYR A 180 10.76 17.94 -6.24
C TYR A 180 11.97 17.19 -6.79
N ASP A 181 12.06 15.90 -6.51
CA ASP A 181 13.17 15.05 -6.93
C ASP A 181 12.64 13.68 -7.36
N MET A 182 13.43 12.93 -8.14
CA MET A 182 13.03 11.61 -8.63
C MET A 182 12.96 10.57 -7.51
N VAL A 183 13.75 10.71 -6.46
CA VAL A 183 13.95 9.72 -5.40
C VAL A 183 13.73 10.30 -4.01
N ALA A 184 14.27 11.50 -3.72
CA ALA A 184 14.23 12.11 -2.39
C ALA A 184 12.92 12.87 -2.16
N PRO A 185 12.12 12.52 -1.11
CA PRO A 185 10.89 13.23 -0.80
C PRO A 185 11.18 14.61 -0.18
N SER A 186 10.43 15.64 -0.57
CA SER A 186 10.47 16.96 0.08
C SER A 186 9.60 17.01 1.36
N GLY A 187 8.59 16.14 1.45
CA GLY A 187 7.54 16.16 2.47
C GLY A 187 6.36 17.09 2.14
N GLU A 188 6.52 18.03 1.21
CA GLU A 188 5.46 18.97 0.82
C GLU A 188 4.33 18.27 0.05
N GLY A 189 4.69 17.34 -0.84
CA GLY A 189 3.72 16.52 -1.55
C GLY A 189 2.90 15.64 -0.61
N ALA A 190 3.54 15.06 0.41
CA ALA A 190 2.85 14.28 1.45
C ALA A 190 1.86 15.16 2.25
N LEU A 191 2.25 16.38 2.61
CA LEU A 191 1.34 17.31 3.28
C LEU A 191 0.11 17.61 2.43
N ARG A 192 0.27 17.94 1.15
CA ARG A 192 -0.87 18.19 0.23
C ARG A 192 -1.74 16.97 0.06
N CYS A 193 -1.15 15.78 0.02
CA CYS A 193 -1.87 14.52 -0.08
C CYS A 193 -2.77 14.31 1.14
N MET A 194 -2.25 14.46 2.35
CA MET A 194 -3.03 14.40 3.60
C MET A 194 -4.13 15.48 3.64
N GLN A 195 -3.83 16.72 3.21
CA GLN A 195 -4.84 17.78 3.13
C GLN A 195 -5.98 17.44 2.19
N GLN A 196 -5.70 16.83 1.03
CA GLN A 196 -6.75 16.36 0.11
C GLN A 196 -7.60 15.25 0.75
N ALA A 197 -6.96 14.27 1.39
CA ALA A 197 -7.68 13.18 2.05
C ALA A 197 -8.59 13.71 3.18
N MET A 198 -8.13 14.70 3.93
CA MET A 198 -8.90 15.33 5.02
C MET A 198 -10.01 16.26 4.55
N ALA A 199 -10.02 16.69 3.28
CA ALA A 199 -10.98 17.67 2.78
C ALA A 199 -12.46 17.20 2.85
N THR A 200 -12.69 15.89 2.96
CA THR A 200 -14.01 15.26 3.05
C THR A 200 -14.22 14.50 4.36
N VAL A 201 -13.34 14.69 5.33
CA VAL A 201 -13.40 14.01 6.64
C VAL A 201 -13.91 14.99 7.69
N ASP A 202 -14.93 14.56 8.43
CA ASP A 202 -15.44 15.29 9.59
C ASP A 202 -14.79 14.75 10.87
N GLY A 203 -14.10 15.61 11.62
CA GLY A 203 -13.49 15.25 12.89
C GLY A 203 -11.97 14.99 12.82
N ASP A 204 -11.45 14.48 13.92
CA ASP A 204 -10.03 14.20 14.10
C ASP A 204 -9.70 12.76 13.64
N ILE A 205 -8.43 12.51 13.32
CA ILE A 205 -7.91 11.17 13.04
C ILE A 205 -7.41 10.56 14.36
N ASP A 206 -7.83 9.34 14.68
CA ASP A 206 -7.40 8.63 15.89
C ASP A 206 -6.05 7.95 15.72
N TYR A 207 -5.79 7.43 14.51
CA TYR A 207 -4.59 6.68 14.19
C TYR A 207 -4.15 6.90 12.75
N LEU A 208 -2.85 7.04 12.56
CA LEU A 208 -2.19 7.10 11.24
C LEU A 208 -1.21 5.93 11.10
N ASN A 209 -1.48 5.05 10.14
CA ASN A 209 -0.50 4.07 9.68
C ASN A 209 0.41 4.74 8.66
N THR A 210 1.61 5.09 9.07
CA THR A 210 2.54 5.86 8.26
C THR A 210 3.19 5.01 7.16
N HIS A 211 3.74 5.68 6.16
CA HIS A 211 4.61 5.00 5.19
C HIS A 211 5.84 4.39 5.86
N GLY A 212 6.50 5.10 6.77
CA GLY A 212 7.50 4.63 7.73
C GLY A 212 8.33 3.43 7.27
N THR A 213 9.18 3.62 6.26
CA THR A 213 9.88 2.52 5.59
C THR A 213 11.19 2.10 6.26
N SER A 214 11.55 2.72 7.39
CA SER A 214 12.87 2.52 8.01
C SER A 214 14.04 3.14 7.23
N THR A 215 13.75 4.14 6.40
CA THR A 215 14.79 4.90 5.70
C THR A 215 15.18 6.15 6.49
N PRO A 216 16.48 6.48 6.58
CA PRO A 216 16.93 7.62 7.39
C PRO A 216 16.27 8.95 7.00
N VAL A 217 16.13 9.22 5.71
CA VAL A 217 15.55 10.47 5.19
C VAL A 217 14.02 10.42 5.14
N GLY A 218 13.45 9.30 4.69
CA GLY A 218 12.02 9.15 4.45
C GLY A 218 11.19 9.32 5.72
N ASP A 219 11.55 8.62 6.78
CA ASP A 219 10.81 8.65 8.04
C ASP A 219 10.78 10.05 8.68
N VAL A 220 11.88 10.81 8.55
CA VAL A 220 11.97 12.19 9.05
C VAL A 220 11.14 13.16 8.17
N ALA A 221 11.21 13.02 6.84
CA ALA A 221 10.44 13.86 5.92
C ALA A 221 8.94 13.67 6.12
N GLU A 222 8.49 12.43 6.25
CA GLU A 222 7.09 12.10 6.54
C GLU A 222 6.65 12.66 7.90
N SER A 223 7.45 12.48 8.96
CA SER A 223 7.15 13.01 10.29
C SER A 223 7.02 14.53 10.29
N LYS A 224 7.84 15.24 9.52
CA LYS A 224 7.71 16.71 9.33
C LYS A 224 6.39 17.07 8.63
N ALA A 225 5.99 16.32 7.61
CA ALA A 225 4.72 16.51 6.93
C ALA A 225 3.52 16.26 7.88
N VAL A 226 3.58 15.22 8.70
CA VAL A 226 2.56 14.91 9.72
C VAL A 226 2.45 16.04 10.76
N ARG A 227 3.58 16.56 11.27
CA ARG A 227 3.56 17.74 12.17
C ARG A 227 2.90 18.95 11.52
N ASN A 228 3.24 19.21 10.28
CA ASN A 228 2.69 20.36 9.54
C ASN A 228 1.19 20.20 9.28
N MET A 229 0.72 18.96 9.12
CA MET A 229 -0.69 18.66 8.88
C MET A 229 -1.53 18.79 10.15
N PHE A 230 -1.08 18.20 11.26
CA PHE A 230 -1.90 18.02 12.46
C PHE A 230 -1.57 18.98 13.60
N GLY A 231 -0.43 19.69 13.54
CA GLY A 231 -0.03 20.65 14.59
C GLY A 231 0.00 19.99 15.98
N ASP A 232 -0.80 20.53 16.90
CA ASP A 232 -0.88 20.00 18.29
C ASP A 232 -1.78 18.77 18.42
N LYS A 233 -2.46 18.34 17.34
CA LYS A 233 -3.41 17.22 17.35
C LYS A 233 -2.89 16.02 16.54
N ILE A 234 -1.62 15.71 16.61
CA ILE A 234 -1.05 14.56 15.90
C ILE A 234 -1.70 13.28 16.43
N PRO A 235 -2.30 12.44 15.55
CA PRO A 235 -2.86 11.16 15.97
C PRO A 235 -1.78 10.20 16.47
N ALA A 236 -2.18 9.11 17.13
CA ALA A 236 -1.25 8.00 17.37
C ALA A 236 -0.70 7.49 16.04
N ILE A 237 0.61 7.29 15.92
CA ILE A 237 1.25 6.83 14.70
C ILE A 237 2.03 5.54 14.92
N SER A 238 2.04 4.66 13.93
CA SER A 238 2.99 3.56 13.83
C SER A 238 3.21 3.15 12.39
N SER A 239 4.30 2.42 12.13
CA SER A 239 4.53 1.76 10.85
C SER A 239 4.39 0.26 10.99
N THR A 240 3.38 -0.31 10.37
CA THR A 240 3.21 -1.77 10.30
C THR A 240 4.29 -2.45 9.44
N LYS A 241 5.04 -1.69 8.65
CA LYS A 241 6.19 -2.20 7.88
C LYS A 241 7.34 -2.69 8.76
N SER A 242 7.40 -2.26 10.02
CA SER A 242 8.34 -2.84 10.99
C SER A 242 8.09 -4.33 11.25
N LEU A 243 6.88 -4.82 10.98
CA LEU A 243 6.45 -6.22 11.13
C LEU A 243 6.37 -6.97 9.80
N SER A 244 5.91 -6.31 8.74
CA SER A 244 5.64 -6.94 7.44
C SER A 244 6.76 -6.76 6.41
N GLY A 245 7.68 -5.84 6.62
CA GLY A 245 8.53 -5.31 5.55
C GLY A 245 7.73 -4.41 4.60
N HIS A 246 8.38 -3.95 3.55
CA HIS A 246 7.79 -3.06 2.54
C HIS A 246 7.42 -3.82 1.28
N SER A 247 6.15 -4.12 1.10
CA SER A 247 5.61 -4.84 -0.06
C SER A 247 5.32 -3.94 -1.27
N LEU A 248 6.03 -2.81 -1.38
CA LEU A 248 5.99 -1.89 -2.51
C LEU A 248 4.56 -1.57 -2.97
N GLY A 249 4.19 -1.97 -4.19
CA GLY A 249 2.87 -1.68 -4.75
C GLY A 249 1.68 -2.33 -4.03
N ALA A 250 1.92 -3.36 -3.22
CA ALA A 250 0.89 -3.97 -2.37
C ALA A 250 0.79 -3.32 -0.97
N ALA A 251 1.70 -2.41 -0.61
CA ALA A 251 1.77 -1.84 0.74
C ALA A 251 0.47 -1.14 1.16
N GLY A 252 -0.09 -0.28 0.32
CA GLY A 252 -1.28 0.50 0.67
C GLY A 252 -2.51 -0.36 0.97
N VAL A 253 -2.75 -1.45 0.21
CA VAL A 253 -3.88 -2.34 0.51
C VAL A 253 -3.63 -3.17 1.77
N HIS A 254 -2.38 -3.57 2.04
CA HIS A 254 -2.04 -4.22 3.30
C HIS A 254 -2.33 -3.31 4.50
N GLU A 255 -1.89 -2.05 4.41
CA GLU A 255 -2.10 -1.05 5.47
C GLU A 255 -3.58 -0.73 5.67
N ALA A 256 -4.35 -0.59 4.60
CA ALA A 256 -5.80 -0.44 4.70
C ALA A 256 -6.46 -1.63 5.43
N ILE A 257 -6.05 -2.87 5.12
CA ILE A 257 -6.54 -4.07 5.79
C ILE A 257 -6.11 -4.08 7.27
N TYR A 258 -4.86 -3.74 7.58
CA TYR A 258 -4.38 -3.66 8.97
C TYR A 258 -5.14 -2.60 9.77
N CYS A 259 -5.40 -1.43 9.18
CA CYS A 259 -6.23 -0.41 9.81
C CYS A 259 -7.64 -0.93 10.14
N MET A 260 -8.31 -1.59 9.19
CA MET A 260 -9.62 -2.21 9.44
C MET A 260 -9.57 -3.28 10.53
N LEU A 261 -8.52 -4.08 10.60
CA LEU A 261 -8.35 -5.09 11.66
C LEU A 261 -8.13 -4.43 13.03
N MET A 262 -7.36 -3.34 13.10
CA MET A 262 -7.15 -2.57 14.31
C MET A 262 -8.45 -1.92 14.80
N MET A 263 -9.23 -1.32 13.90
CA MET A 263 -10.56 -0.78 14.23
C MET A 263 -11.50 -1.86 14.80
N GLN A 264 -11.55 -3.03 14.18
CA GLN A 264 -12.42 -4.12 14.63
C GLN A 264 -11.94 -4.76 15.94
N GLY A 265 -10.63 -4.85 16.12
CA GLY A 265 -10.00 -5.46 17.29
C GLY A 265 -9.84 -4.49 18.47
N ASN A 266 -10.11 -3.20 18.29
CA ASN A 266 -9.86 -2.14 19.28
C ASN A 266 -8.41 -2.14 19.80
N PHE A 267 -7.45 -2.20 18.90
CA PHE A 267 -6.04 -2.13 19.24
C PHE A 267 -5.27 -1.27 18.22
N ILE A 268 -4.06 -0.82 18.60
CA ILE A 268 -3.09 -0.21 17.70
C ILE A 268 -1.82 -1.04 17.72
N ALA A 269 -1.41 -1.56 16.58
CA ALA A 269 -0.15 -2.27 16.44
C ALA A 269 1.03 -1.31 16.61
N GLY A 270 2.01 -1.69 17.43
CA GLY A 270 3.24 -0.91 17.62
C GLY A 270 4.21 -1.05 16.46
N SER A 271 5.07 -0.04 16.29
CA SER A 271 6.27 -0.14 15.46
C SER A 271 7.32 -0.96 16.18
N ALA A 272 7.68 -2.12 15.63
CA ALA A 272 8.71 -2.99 16.21
C ALA A 272 10.13 -2.44 16.03
N ASN A 273 11.07 -2.99 16.79
CA ASN A 273 12.52 -2.79 16.65
C ASN A 273 13.01 -1.35 16.90
N ILE A 274 12.29 -0.56 17.69
CA ILE A 274 12.76 0.75 18.13
C ILE A 274 13.52 0.59 19.45
N ASP A 275 14.83 0.43 19.37
CA ASP A 275 15.70 0.40 20.56
C ASP A 275 15.91 1.84 21.09
N GLU A 276 16.18 2.78 20.19
CA GLU A 276 16.39 4.19 20.47
C GLU A 276 15.66 5.04 19.41
N LEU A 277 14.75 5.91 19.85
CA LEU A 277 14.08 6.84 18.92
C LEU A 277 15.07 7.81 18.31
N ASP A 278 14.95 8.03 16.99
CA ASP A 278 15.67 9.10 16.32
C ASP A 278 15.30 10.45 16.96
N PRO A 279 16.27 11.26 17.40
CA PRO A 279 16.01 12.57 17.99
C PRO A 279 15.13 13.49 17.14
N GLU A 280 15.15 13.37 15.81
CA GLU A 280 14.33 14.19 14.92
C GLU A 280 12.84 13.83 14.95
N VAL A 281 12.47 12.68 15.52
CA VAL A 281 11.09 12.22 15.66
C VAL A 281 10.68 11.91 17.10
N ALA A 282 11.53 12.22 18.06
CA ALA A 282 11.33 11.87 19.48
C ALA A 282 10.10 12.54 20.13
N ASP A 283 9.61 13.63 19.56
CA ASP A 283 8.41 14.35 19.98
C ASP A 283 7.10 13.82 19.37
N MET A 284 7.20 12.87 18.41
CA MET A 284 6.04 12.28 17.75
C MET A 284 5.37 11.21 18.62
N PRO A 285 4.03 11.09 18.59
CA PRO A 285 3.29 10.10 19.37
C PRO A 285 3.39 8.69 18.78
N ILE A 286 4.62 8.21 18.59
CA ILE A 286 4.93 6.91 18.02
C ILE A 286 4.54 5.79 18.99
N VAL A 287 3.68 4.90 18.52
CA VAL A 287 3.28 3.69 19.27
C VAL A 287 4.37 2.64 19.06
N ARG A 288 5.14 2.35 20.11
CA ARG A 288 6.26 1.38 20.08
C ARG A 288 5.83 -0.03 20.49
N GLU A 289 4.82 -0.14 21.33
CA GLU A 289 4.24 -1.40 21.75
C GLU A 289 2.76 -1.42 21.43
N THR A 290 2.21 -2.59 21.12
CA THR A 290 0.78 -2.72 20.85
C THR A 290 -0.05 -2.15 21.99
N ARG A 291 -0.95 -1.24 21.68
CA ARG A 291 -1.93 -0.70 22.64
C ARG A 291 -3.20 -1.49 22.51
N GLU A 292 -3.50 -2.27 23.54
CA GLU A 292 -4.78 -2.95 23.68
C GLU A 292 -5.88 -1.97 24.13
N ASP A 293 -7.14 -2.30 23.84
CA ASP A 293 -8.31 -1.50 24.21
C ASP A 293 -8.28 -0.05 23.65
N ALA A 294 -7.62 0.15 22.53
CA ALA A 294 -7.57 1.42 21.83
C ALA A 294 -8.74 1.55 20.86
N LYS A 295 -9.81 2.22 21.31
CA LYS A 295 -10.93 2.53 20.40
C LYS A 295 -10.47 3.55 19.37
N ILE A 296 -10.51 3.15 18.10
CA ILE A 296 -10.21 3.99 16.94
C ILE A 296 -11.38 3.94 15.96
N ASP A 297 -11.95 5.08 15.66
CA ASP A 297 -13.12 5.22 14.79
C ASP A 297 -12.74 5.78 13.40
N THR A 298 -11.73 6.67 13.34
CA THR A 298 -11.25 7.26 12.10
C THR A 298 -9.73 7.07 11.98
N VAL A 299 -9.32 6.45 10.89
CA VAL A 299 -7.92 6.12 10.63
C VAL A 299 -7.47 6.64 9.27
N MET A 300 -6.18 6.93 9.16
CA MET A 300 -5.52 7.30 7.90
C MET A 300 -4.36 6.34 7.62
N SER A 301 -4.11 6.06 6.34
CA SER A 301 -2.96 5.27 5.90
C SER A 301 -2.41 5.83 4.59
#